data_86bf594bbf06c524756ab28899bd5b7b
#
_entry.id   86bf594bbf06c524756ab28899bd5b7b
#
_cell.length_a   1.000
_cell.length_b   1.000
_cell.length_c   1.000
_cell.angle_alpha   90.00
_cell.angle_beta   90.00
_cell.angle_gamma   90.00
#
_symmetry.space_group_name_H-M   'P 1'
#
loop_
_entity.id
_entity.type
_entity.pdbx_description
1 polymer ?
#
loop_
_entity_poly.entity_id
_entity_poly.type
_entity_poly.pdbx_seq_one_letter_code
_entity_poly.pdbx_strand_id
1 'polypeptide(L)'
;MGISLAVLLSVTLMISTILKQVWQIVFHIDPAVGEQVFAVVVLFLTSLWQIPFCMLLMQVIGRFPMILLHVGSIFLISVTMSLKPYFMLLPGGIATRLMCIILKILPNGLIAKPGSVSFTPELMDWKGVPVGILVSLVWFAVFWIVGRKQFERQVQL
;
A
#
# COMPACT_ATOMS: atom_id res chain seq x y z
N MET A 1 16.53 -10.04 10.05
CA MET A 1 15.20 -10.04 9.38
C MET A 1 14.05 -9.68 10.33
N GLY A 2 13.94 -10.27 11.54
CA GLY A 2 12.88 -9.96 12.49
C GLY A 2 12.83 -8.51 12.99
N ILE A 3 13.98 -7.89 13.27
CA ILE A 3 14.07 -6.49 13.73
C ILE A 3 13.55 -5.52 12.66
N SER A 4 13.87 -5.78 11.37
CA SER A 4 13.41 -4.94 10.25
C SER A 4 11.87 -5.00 10.10
N LEU A 5 11.28 -6.18 10.31
CA LEU A 5 9.83 -6.36 10.24
C LEU A 5 9.11 -5.67 11.43
N ALA A 6 9.67 -5.78 12.63
CA ALA A 6 9.14 -5.12 13.82
C ALA A 6 9.20 -3.59 13.70
N VAL A 7 10.30 -3.05 13.18
CA VAL A 7 10.45 -1.61 12.89
C VAL A 7 9.43 -1.15 11.85
N LEU A 8 9.24 -1.91 10.75
CA LEU A 8 8.25 -1.58 9.73
C LEU A 8 6.84 -1.58 10.31
N LEU A 9 6.50 -2.57 11.13
CA LEU A 9 5.19 -2.65 11.78
C LEU A 9 4.97 -1.48 12.74
N SER A 10 5.97 -1.16 13.57
CA SER A 10 5.86 -0.05 14.54
C SER A 10 5.74 1.31 13.84
N VAL A 11 6.47 1.53 12.74
CA VAL A 11 6.34 2.74 11.91
C VAL A 11 4.97 2.82 11.26
N THR A 12 4.44 1.72 10.72
CA THR A 12 3.10 1.68 10.13
C THR A 12 2.02 1.98 11.17
N LEU A 13 2.12 1.43 12.37
CA LEU A 13 1.20 1.71 13.48
C LEU A 13 1.28 3.17 13.92
N MET A 14 2.48 3.72 14.04
CA MET A 14 2.68 5.12 14.42
C MET A 14 2.08 6.08 13.39
N ILE A 15 2.35 5.85 12.10
CA ILE A 15 1.78 6.65 11.01
C ILE A 15 0.25 6.55 11.01
N SER A 16 -0.31 5.37 11.18
CA SER A 16 -1.74 5.13 11.24
C SER A 16 -2.41 5.87 12.42
N THR A 17 -1.75 5.91 13.58
CA THR A 17 -2.23 6.64 14.77
C THR A 17 -2.22 8.16 14.54
N ILE A 18 -1.15 8.68 13.94
CA ILE A 18 -1.05 10.11 13.59
C ILE A 18 -2.11 10.48 12.56
N LEU A 19 -2.26 9.69 11.50
CA LEU A 19 -3.30 9.90 10.50
C LEU A 19 -4.70 9.90 11.12
N LYS A 20 -4.99 8.98 12.05
CA LYS A 20 -6.26 8.96 12.79
C LYS A 20 -6.52 10.29 13.51
N GLN A 21 -5.55 10.80 14.27
CA GLN A 21 -5.71 12.06 14.99
C GLN A 21 -5.95 13.24 14.03
N VAL A 22 -5.22 13.30 12.92
CA VAL A 22 -5.44 14.32 11.89
C VAL A 22 -6.85 14.21 11.29
N TRP A 23 -7.31 13.00 11.01
CA TRP A 23 -8.64 12.76 10.45
C TRP A 23 -9.76 13.13 11.41
N GLN A 24 -9.63 12.80 12.70
CA GLN A 24 -10.59 13.19 13.73
C GLN A 24 -10.69 14.72 13.86
N ILE A 25 -9.55 15.42 13.83
CA ILE A 25 -9.51 16.90 13.96
C ILE A 25 -10.07 17.58 12.70
N VAL A 26 -9.71 17.11 11.52
CA VAL A 26 -10.05 17.80 10.26
C VAL A 26 -11.45 17.44 9.75
N PHE A 27 -11.85 16.18 9.85
CA PHE A 27 -13.05 15.67 9.19
C PHE A 27 -14.15 15.17 10.13
N HIS A 28 -13.93 15.17 11.44
CA HIS A 28 -14.87 14.65 12.45
C HIS A 28 -15.33 13.19 12.13
N ILE A 29 -14.41 12.39 11.58
CA ILE A 29 -14.65 10.98 11.26
C ILE A 29 -14.04 10.16 12.38
N ASP A 30 -14.83 9.32 13.02
CA ASP A 30 -14.39 8.38 14.05
C ASP A 30 -14.70 6.94 13.59
N PRO A 31 -13.79 6.32 12.76
CA PRO A 31 -13.97 4.93 12.38
C PRO A 31 -13.84 4.03 13.62
N ALA A 32 -14.65 2.98 13.68
CA ALA A 32 -14.60 2.03 14.78
C ALA A 32 -13.20 1.46 14.95
N VAL A 33 -12.76 1.24 16.20
CA VAL A 33 -11.40 0.73 16.50
C VAL A 33 -11.10 -0.56 15.73
N GLY A 34 -12.08 -1.43 15.56
CA GLY A 34 -11.94 -2.66 14.77
C GLY A 34 -11.62 -2.41 13.29
N GLU A 35 -12.27 -1.43 12.67
CA GLU A 35 -12.00 -1.04 11.28
C GLU A 35 -10.59 -0.47 11.11
N GLN A 36 -10.11 0.27 12.10
CA GLN A 36 -8.77 0.84 12.09
C GLN A 36 -7.69 -0.25 12.22
N VAL A 37 -7.85 -1.17 13.17
CA VAL A 37 -6.92 -2.30 13.34
C VAL A 37 -6.90 -3.15 12.07
N PHE A 38 -8.07 -3.43 11.50
CA PHE A 38 -8.17 -4.17 10.24
C PHE A 38 -7.48 -3.43 9.09
N ALA A 39 -7.68 -2.12 8.97
CA ALA A 39 -7.02 -1.29 7.96
C ALA A 39 -5.49 -1.34 8.09
N VAL A 40 -4.95 -1.27 9.31
CA VAL A 40 -3.50 -1.37 9.56
C VAL A 40 -2.95 -2.73 9.13
N VAL A 41 -3.63 -3.81 9.49
CA VAL A 41 -3.21 -5.17 9.09
C VAL A 41 -3.23 -5.33 7.56
N VAL A 42 -4.29 -4.86 6.91
CA VAL A 42 -4.40 -4.90 5.44
C VAL A 42 -3.33 -4.03 4.79
N LEU A 43 -3.10 -2.82 5.30
CA LEU A 43 -2.04 -1.93 4.80
C LEU A 43 -0.66 -2.58 4.93
N PHE A 44 -0.38 -3.20 6.05
CA PHE A 44 0.87 -3.92 6.27
C PHE A 44 1.05 -5.06 5.25
N LEU A 45 0.05 -5.94 5.11
CA LEU A 45 0.11 -7.06 4.17
C LEU A 45 0.28 -6.60 2.71
N THR A 46 -0.46 -5.56 2.32
CA THR A 46 -0.40 -5.03 0.95
C THR A 46 0.84 -4.20 0.66
N SER A 47 1.63 -3.85 1.68
CA SER A 47 2.89 -3.12 1.53
C SER A 47 4.14 -4.03 1.55
N LEU A 48 4.00 -5.31 1.88
CA LEU A 48 5.14 -6.23 1.99
C LEU A 48 5.95 -6.37 0.70
N TRP A 49 5.33 -6.28 -0.47
CA TRP A 49 6.02 -6.36 -1.76
C TRP A 49 7.09 -5.26 -1.95
N GLN A 50 6.96 -4.15 -1.24
CA GLN A 50 7.92 -3.04 -1.33
C GLN A 50 9.32 -3.44 -0.87
N ILE A 51 9.42 -4.33 0.11
CA ILE A 51 10.71 -4.78 0.66
C ILE A 51 11.57 -5.43 -0.43
N PRO A 52 11.17 -6.55 -1.06
CA PRO A 52 11.99 -7.18 -2.09
C PRO A 52 12.12 -6.31 -3.34
N PHE A 53 11.13 -5.51 -3.69
CA PHE A 53 11.19 -4.57 -4.80
C PHE A 53 12.28 -3.50 -4.58
N CYS A 54 12.32 -2.85 -3.42
CA CYS A 54 13.35 -1.87 -3.09
C CYS A 54 14.74 -2.50 -3.03
N MET A 55 14.86 -3.72 -2.51
CA MET A 55 16.14 -4.44 -2.50
C MET A 55 16.63 -4.71 -3.92
N LEU A 56 15.75 -5.13 -4.84
CA LEU A 56 16.06 -5.34 -6.24
C LEU A 56 16.51 -4.05 -6.93
N LEU A 57 15.73 -2.97 -6.78
CA LEU A 57 16.06 -1.67 -7.36
C LEU A 57 17.39 -1.12 -6.83
N MET A 58 17.64 -1.26 -5.52
CA MET A 58 18.87 -0.78 -4.91
C MET A 58 20.12 -1.47 -5.51
N GLN A 59 20.00 -2.73 -5.89
CA GLN A 59 21.10 -3.47 -6.54
C GLN A 59 21.37 -2.99 -7.97
N VAL A 60 20.33 -2.50 -8.68
CA VAL A 60 20.43 -2.10 -10.08
C VAL A 60 20.82 -0.63 -10.24
N ILE A 61 20.20 0.27 -9.49
CA ILE A 61 20.33 1.72 -9.68
C ILE A 61 20.95 2.45 -8.48
N GLY A 62 21.23 1.74 -7.39
CA GLY A 62 21.76 2.34 -6.16
C GLY A 62 20.69 2.90 -5.24
N ARG A 63 21.12 3.40 -4.06
CA ARG A 63 20.20 3.78 -2.96
C ARG A 63 19.39 5.02 -3.26
N PHE A 64 20.04 6.08 -3.70
CA PHE A 64 19.38 7.39 -3.88
C PHE A 64 18.35 7.38 -5.03
N PRO A 65 18.69 6.94 -6.25
CA PRO A 65 17.71 6.84 -7.33
C PRO A 65 16.56 5.89 -6.98
N MET A 66 16.82 4.79 -6.25
CA MET A 66 15.80 3.85 -5.80
C MET A 66 14.74 4.54 -4.95
N ILE A 67 15.13 5.34 -3.95
CA ILE A 67 14.19 6.06 -3.07
C ILE A 67 13.33 7.01 -3.89
N LEU A 68 13.95 7.81 -4.76
CA LEU A 68 13.24 8.80 -5.57
C LEU A 68 12.22 8.14 -6.51
N LEU A 69 12.65 7.07 -7.21
CA LEU A 69 11.81 6.34 -8.13
C LEU A 69 10.68 5.60 -7.41
N HIS A 70 10.97 4.99 -6.25
CA HIS A 70 9.97 4.27 -5.47
C HIS A 70 8.88 5.20 -4.92
N VAL A 71 9.27 6.28 -4.25
CA VAL A 71 8.31 7.25 -3.69
C VAL A 71 7.52 7.93 -4.80
N GLY A 72 8.18 8.35 -5.87
CA GLY A 72 7.51 8.98 -7.01
C GLY A 72 6.53 8.03 -7.71
N SER A 73 6.92 6.78 -7.94
CA SER A 73 6.05 5.79 -8.59
C SER A 73 4.85 5.42 -7.74
N ILE A 74 5.02 5.20 -6.43
CA ILE A 74 3.90 4.92 -5.53
C ILE A 74 2.92 6.09 -5.52
N PHE A 75 3.41 7.32 -5.38
CA PHE A 75 2.55 8.50 -5.38
C PHE A 75 1.75 8.59 -6.68
N LEU A 76 2.43 8.50 -7.83
CA LEU A 76 1.79 8.58 -9.14
C LEU A 76 0.74 7.46 -9.34
N ILE A 77 1.11 6.22 -9.02
CA ILE A 77 0.23 5.06 -9.16
C ILE A 77 -0.97 5.16 -8.21
N SER A 78 -0.75 5.58 -6.96
CA SER A 78 -1.84 5.74 -5.99
C SER A 78 -2.88 6.75 -6.45
N VAL A 79 -2.44 7.88 -7.01
CA VAL A 79 -3.35 8.94 -7.48
C VAL A 79 -4.07 8.54 -8.77
N THR A 80 -3.37 7.91 -9.72
CA THR A 80 -3.92 7.67 -11.06
C THR A 80 -4.66 6.34 -11.18
N MET A 81 -4.19 5.29 -10.51
CA MET A 81 -4.67 3.92 -10.72
C MET A 81 -5.66 3.43 -9.65
N SER A 82 -5.64 3.99 -8.43
CA SER A 82 -6.49 3.51 -7.34
C SER A 82 -8.00 3.62 -7.63
N LEU A 83 -8.41 4.54 -8.49
CA LEU A 83 -9.80 4.74 -8.90
C LEU A 83 -10.21 3.91 -10.12
N LYS A 84 -9.26 3.29 -10.81
CA LYS A 84 -9.52 2.53 -12.03
C LYS A 84 -9.90 1.07 -11.73
N PRO A 85 -10.70 0.41 -12.60
CA PRO A 85 -11.09 -0.99 -12.40
C PRO A 85 -9.88 -1.96 -12.41
N TYR A 86 -8.81 -1.59 -13.08
CA TYR A 86 -7.58 -2.38 -13.18
C TYR A 86 -6.52 -2.04 -12.12
N PHE A 87 -6.93 -1.45 -10.98
CA PHE A 87 -6.04 -1.09 -9.87
C PHE A 87 -5.17 -2.24 -9.35
N MET A 88 -5.61 -3.49 -9.58
CA MET A 88 -4.89 -4.70 -9.15
C MET A 88 -3.64 -4.99 -9.99
N LEU A 89 -3.49 -4.41 -11.18
CA LEU A 89 -2.31 -4.65 -12.02
C LEU A 89 -1.02 -4.12 -11.40
N LEU A 90 -1.11 -3.01 -10.68
CA LEU A 90 0.04 -2.36 -10.06
C LEU A 90 -0.09 -2.36 -8.53
N PRO A 91 0.89 -2.97 -7.83
CA PRO A 91 0.78 -3.16 -6.38
C PRO A 91 0.70 -1.84 -5.59
N GLY A 92 1.25 -0.73 -6.11
CA GLY A 92 1.15 0.59 -5.48
C GLY A 92 -0.27 1.15 -5.41
N GLY A 93 -1.18 0.75 -6.31
CA GLY A 93 -2.59 1.18 -6.29
C GLY A 93 -3.48 0.37 -5.35
N ILE A 94 -3.08 -0.87 -5.05
CA ILE A 94 -3.89 -1.81 -4.25
C ILE A 94 -4.11 -1.28 -2.84
N ALA A 95 -3.05 -0.90 -2.13
CA ALA A 95 -3.12 -0.41 -0.76
C ALA A 95 -4.08 0.79 -0.62
N THR A 96 -3.94 1.78 -1.49
CA THR A 96 -4.81 2.97 -1.50
C THR A 96 -6.26 2.61 -1.75
N ARG A 97 -6.53 1.72 -2.71
CA ARG A 97 -7.89 1.27 -3.02
C ARG A 97 -8.53 0.52 -1.84
N LEU A 98 -7.79 -0.38 -1.19
CA LEU A 98 -8.31 -1.13 -0.05
C LEU A 98 -8.59 -0.22 1.14
N MET A 99 -7.76 0.81 1.35
CA MET A 99 -8.02 1.83 2.38
C MET A 99 -9.31 2.61 2.08
N CYS A 100 -9.61 2.90 0.81
CA CYS A 100 -10.90 3.53 0.44
C CYS A 100 -12.10 2.65 0.83
N ILE A 101 -12.01 1.35 0.60
CA ILE A 101 -13.08 0.39 0.95
C ILE A 101 -13.27 0.30 2.47
N ILE A 102 -12.18 0.14 3.22
CA ILE A 102 -12.21 -0.13 4.65
C ILE A 102 -12.59 1.12 5.45
N LEU A 103 -11.94 2.24 5.15
CA LEU A 103 -12.10 3.49 5.89
C LEU A 103 -13.17 4.41 5.30
N LYS A 104 -13.75 4.06 4.15
CA LYS A 104 -14.75 4.86 3.42
C LYS A 104 -14.25 6.27 3.09
N ILE A 105 -12.99 6.36 2.71
CA ILE A 105 -12.28 7.61 2.41
C ILE A 105 -11.73 7.52 0.99
N LEU A 106 -11.99 8.53 0.18
CA LEU A 106 -11.47 8.62 -1.19
C LEU A 106 -9.96 8.94 -1.17
N PRO A 107 -9.20 8.64 -2.26
CA PRO A 107 -7.77 8.97 -2.33
C PRO A 107 -7.44 10.46 -2.20
N ASN A 108 -8.41 11.33 -2.48
CA ASN A 108 -8.29 12.79 -2.27
C ASN A 108 -8.56 13.22 -0.82
N GLY A 109 -8.79 12.27 0.08
CA GLY A 109 -9.03 12.53 1.48
C GLY A 109 -10.48 12.86 1.86
N LEU A 110 -11.39 12.92 0.92
CA LEU A 110 -12.81 13.19 1.19
C LEU A 110 -13.56 11.91 1.59
N ILE A 111 -14.65 12.07 2.34
CA ILE A 111 -15.52 10.94 2.69
C ILE A 111 -16.16 10.39 1.41
N ALA A 112 -16.17 9.07 1.28
CA ALA A 112 -16.83 8.38 0.18
C ALA A 112 -18.34 8.42 0.35
N LYS A 113 -18.95 9.50 -0.11
CA LYS A 113 -20.42 9.67 -0.13
C LYS A 113 -20.93 9.66 -1.57
N PRO A 114 -22.14 9.12 -1.82
CA PRO A 114 -22.82 9.28 -3.11
C PRO A 114 -22.90 10.76 -3.48
N GLY A 115 -22.45 11.11 -4.69
CA GLY A 115 -22.42 12.50 -5.18
C GLY A 115 -21.07 13.21 -5.08
N SER A 116 -20.04 12.64 -4.42
CA SER A 116 -18.67 13.19 -4.50
C SER A 116 -18.06 12.89 -5.88
N VAL A 117 -17.26 13.84 -6.38
CA VAL A 117 -16.71 13.86 -7.77
C VAL A 117 -15.94 12.58 -8.16
N SER A 118 -15.35 11.90 -7.18
CA SER A 118 -14.56 10.68 -7.42
C SER A 118 -15.24 9.41 -6.89
N PHE A 119 -16.52 9.48 -6.53
CA PHE A 119 -17.24 8.34 -6.00
C PHE A 119 -17.81 7.47 -7.12
N THR A 120 -17.47 6.20 -7.11
CA THR A 120 -18.15 5.15 -7.89
C THR A 120 -18.58 4.04 -6.94
N PRO A 121 -19.78 3.43 -7.13
CA PRO A 121 -20.25 2.34 -6.26
C PRO A 121 -19.28 1.17 -6.15
N GLU A 122 -18.53 0.91 -7.23
CA GLU A 122 -17.48 -0.12 -7.30
C GLU A 122 -16.31 0.13 -6.33
N LEU A 123 -16.15 1.39 -5.85
CA LEU A 123 -15.14 1.74 -4.84
C LEU A 123 -15.44 1.11 -3.47
N MET A 124 -16.67 0.67 -3.24
CA MET A 124 -17.11 0.13 -1.95
C MET A 124 -17.30 -1.39 -1.98
N ASP A 125 -16.87 -2.06 -3.05
CA ASP A 125 -16.99 -3.52 -3.14
C ASP A 125 -15.97 -4.23 -2.25
N TRP A 126 -16.46 -4.78 -1.14
CA TRP A 126 -15.68 -5.56 -0.19
C TRP A 126 -15.03 -6.82 -0.77
N LYS A 127 -15.55 -7.34 -1.89
CA LYS A 127 -14.92 -8.47 -2.59
C LYS A 127 -13.52 -8.14 -3.09
N GLY A 128 -13.21 -6.86 -3.30
CA GLY A 128 -11.89 -6.39 -3.67
C GLY A 128 -10.82 -6.58 -2.57
N VAL A 129 -11.21 -6.66 -1.30
CA VAL A 129 -10.26 -6.72 -0.18
C VAL A 129 -9.45 -8.02 -0.18
N PRO A 130 -10.08 -9.23 -0.14
CA PRO A 130 -9.31 -10.48 -0.15
C PRO A 130 -8.50 -10.66 -1.44
N VAL A 131 -9.07 -10.25 -2.58
CA VAL A 131 -8.37 -10.33 -3.88
C VAL A 131 -7.16 -9.41 -3.91
N GLY A 132 -7.28 -8.17 -3.44
CA GLY A 132 -6.17 -7.23 -3.37
C GLY A 132 -5.03 -7.70 -2.45
N ILE A 133 -5.36 -8.31 -1.29
CA ILE A 133 -4.37 -8.91 -0.41
C ILE A 133 -3.63 -10.05 -1.13
N LEU A 134 -4.38 -10.96 -1.77
CA LEU A 134 -3.80 -12.09 -2.50
C LEU A 134 -2.85 -11.61 -3.60
N VAL A 135 -3.27 -10.65 -4.42
CA VAL A 135 -2.46 -10.12 -5.51
C VAL A 135 -1.20 -9.42 -4.97
N SER A 136 -1.29 -8.70 -3.85
CA SER A 136 -0.12 -8.09 -3.21
C SER A 136 0.89 -9.13 -2.72
N LEU A 137 0.42 -10.25 -2.19
CA LEU A 137 1.28 -11.37 -1.78
C LEU A 137 1.91 -12.07 -3.00
N VAL A 138 1.21 -12.18 -4.11
CA VAL A 138 1.78 -12.68 -5.38
C VAL A 138 2.91 -11.74 -5.85
N TRP A 139 2.70 -10.43 -5.85
CA TRP A 139 3.75 -9.47 -6.18
C TRP A 139 4.96 -9.57 -5.24
N PHE A 140 4.73 -9.75 -3.94
CA PHE A 140 5.80 -10.02 -2.98
C PHE A 140 6.62 -11.25 -3.38
N ALA A 141 5.96 -12.37 -3.68
CA ALA A 141 6.62 -13.61 -4.09
C ALA A 141 7.42 -13.44 -5.39
N VAL A 142 6.83 -12.76 -6.39
CA VAL A 142 7.50 -12.47 -7.66
C VAL A 142 8.79 -11.68 -7.45
N PHE A 143 8.72 -10.55 -6.73
CA PHE A 143 9.90 -9.73 -6.47
C PHE A 143 10.93 -10.43 -5.58
N TRP A 144 10.48 -11.26 -4.65
CA TRP A 144 11.38 -12.08 -3.82
C TRP A 144 12.17 -13.08 -4.66
N ILE A 145 11.49 -13.83 -5.54
CA ILE A 145 12.13 -14.83 -6.42
C ILE A 145 13.11 -14.17 -7.38
N VAL A 146 12.71 -13.06 -8.01
CA VAL A 146 13.57 -12.31 -8.94
C VAL A 146 14.78 -11.74 -8.21
N GLY A 147 14.57 -11.10 -7.06
CA GLY A 147 15.63 -10.51 -6.26
C GLY A 147 16.64 -11.55 -5.76
N ARG A 148 16.16 -12.71 -5.32
CA ARG A 148 17.01 -13.82 -4.91
C ARG A 148 17.90 -14.33 -6.05
N LYS A 149 17.31 -14.58 -7.23
CA LYS A 149 18.09 -15.03 -8.40
C LYS A 149 19.16 -14.03 -8.84
N GLN A 150 18.85 -12.74 -8.75
CA GLN A 150 19.81 -11.69 -9.09
C GLN A 150 20.95 -11.64 -8.08
N PHE A 151 20.66 -11.75 -6.81
CA PHE A 151 21.67 -11.80 -5.75
C PHE A 151 22.60 -13.01 -5.90
N GLU A 152 22.06 -14.19 -6.15
CA GLU A 152 22.83 -15.43 -6.36
C GLU A 152 23.81 -15.29 -7.55
N ARG A 153 23.40 -14.61 -8.63
CA ARG A 153 24.28 -14.33 -9.79
C ARG A 153 25.44 -13.38 -9.46
N GLN A 154 25.19 -12.39 -8.60
CA GLN A 154 26.25 -11.42 -8.21
C GLN A 154 27.30 -12.02 -7.27
N VAL A 155 26.94 -13.02 -6.48
CA VAL A 155 27.86 -13.70 -5.54
C VAL A 155 28.72 -14.75 -6.25
N GLN A 156 28.29 -15.21 -7.43
CA GLN A 156 29.05 -16.21 -8.22
C GLN A 156 30.08 -15.58 -9.18
N LEU A 157 30.11 -14.24 -9.29
CA LEU A 157 31.12 -13.47 -10.03
C LEU A 157 32.23 -12.94 -9.11
#